data_1b1688da31ddc8a7a6ab1d4e8afdf83f
#
_entry.id   1b1688da31ddc8a7a6ab1d4e8afdf83f
#
_cell.length_a   1.000
_cell.length_b   1.000
_cell.length_c   1.000
_cell.angle_alpha   90.00
_cell.angle_beta   90.00
_cell.angle_gamma   90.00
#
_symmetry.space_group_name_H-M   'P 1'
#
loop_
_entity.id
_entity.type
_entity.pdbx_description
1 polymer ?
#
loop_
_entity_poly.entity_id
_entity_poly.type
_entity_poly.pdbx_seq_one_letter_code
_entity_poly.pdbx_strand_id
1 'polypeptide(L)'
;MKKQCRIPKTDTNIGNFVLNKSIRCLILPIKISFRIRNPAGHRFDMKKYDIPDITIAIDGYSSTGKSSFAKLIASEFSFLYLDSGALYRAVTLYAMENGLISDDNKIDLPALAEALSTLDVRLENTEDGIRTYIGNRCVEKEIRSLKVSGKVSPISAVPEVRDYVNAKLRELGRGGRVVMDGRDIGTTVFPHAELKIFMTADPLVRAKRRATEMEAKGEKVNLSDVLANLKERDYIDSHRAVSPLSKAADAIELDNSEMTLEGQMEWVKNILREKFGVTGL
;
A
#
# COMPACT_ATOMS: atom_id res chain seq x y z
N MET A 1 -63.75 -10.04 -24.24
CA MET A 1 -63.51 -10.80 -25.48
C MET A 1 -62.19 -11.52 -25.38
N LYS A 2 -62.26 -12.83 -25.33
CA LYS A 2 -61.08 -13.75 -25.28
C LYS A 2 -60.43 -13.87 -26.65
N LYS A 3 -59.11 -13.89 -26.74
CA LYS A 3 -58.40 -14.59 -27.80
C LYS A 3 -57.20 -15.33 -27.22
N GLN A 4 -57.40 -16.66 -27.15
CA GLN A 4 -56.35 -17.68 -27.05
C GLN A 4 -55.50 -17.65 -28.30
N CYS A 5 -54.22 -17.92 -28.16
CA CYS A 5 -53.39 -18.43 -29.26
C CYS A 5 -52.59 -19.62 -28.79
N ARG A 6 -52.66 -20.66 -29.62
CA ARG A 6 -52.28 -22.05 -29.43
C ARG A 6 -50.78 -22.27 -29.56
N ILE A 7 -50.32 -23.29 -28.83
CA ILE A 7 -49.03 -23.97 -29.01
C ILE A 7 -49.19 -25.01 -30.14
N PRO A 8 -48.21 -25.23 -31.00
CA PRO A 8 -48.03 -26.49 -31.71
C PRO A 8 -46.87 -27.28 -31.12
N LYS A 9 -47.11 -28.61 -31.12
CA LYS A 9 -46.23 -29.70 -30.63
C LYS A 9 -45.16 -30.06 -31.65
N THR A 10 -44.00 -30.42 -31.10
CA THR A 10 -43.03 -31.47 -31.45
C THR A 10 -42.86 -31.92 -32.89
N ASP A 11 -41.61 -31.88 -33.37
CA ASP A 11 -40.98 -33.09 -33.98
C ASP A 11 -39.48 -33.11 -33.78
N THR A 12 -39.02 -34.27 -33.38
CA THR A 12 -37.65 -34.70 -33.15
C THR A 12 -36.95 -34.96 -34.48
N ASN A 13 -35.75 -34.41 -34.68
CA ASN A 13 -34.75 -35.17 -35.45
C ASN A 13 -33.31 -34.77 -35.08
N ILE A 14 -32.48 -35.80 -34.95
CA ILE A 14 -31.09 -35.83 -34.52
C ILE A 14 -30.21 -35.50 -35.73
N GLY A 15 -29.23 -34.64 -35.58
CA GLY A 15 -28.20 -34.59 -36.59
C GLY A 15 -27.34 -33.31 -36.57
N ASN A 16 -26.09 -33.50 -36.21
CA ASN A 16 -24.93 -32.70 -36.53
C ASN A 16 -24.69 -31.35 -35.81
N PHE A 17 -23.87 -31.44 -34.80
CA PHE A 17 -23.18 -30.35 -34.12
C PHE A 17 -22.20 -29.68 -35.10
N VAL A 18 -22.55 -28.48 -35.54
CA VAL A 18 -21.58 -27.54 -36.10
C VAL A 18 -21.43 -26.42 -35.11
N LEU A 19 -20.23 -26.34 -34.51
CA LEU A 19 -19.83 -25.25 -33.63
C LEU A 19 -19.89 -23.91 -34.41
N ASN A 20 -20.87 -23.09 -34.10
CA ASN A 20 -20.87 -21.72 -34.58
C ASN A 20 -20.39 -20.79 -33.48
N LYS A 21 -19.17 -20.24 -33.71
CA LYS A 21 -18.57 -19.14 -32.95
C LYS A 21 -19.48 -17.94 -33.05
N SER A 22 -20.06 -17.47 -31.96
CA SER A 22 -20.40 -16.05 -31.72
C SER A 22 -21.28 -15.92 -30.47
N ILE A 23 -20.71 -16.17 -29.28
CA ILE A 23 -21.17 -15.48 -28.07
C ILE A 23 -20.07 -14.47 -27.74
N ARG A 24 -20.09 -13.31 -28.39
CA ARG A 24 -19.44 -12.13 -27.88
C ARG A 24 -20.22 -11.69 -26.64
N CYS A 25 -19.74 -12.15 -25.47
CA CYS A 25 -20.08 -11.53 -24.22
C CYS A 25 -19.62 -10.06 -24.32
N LEU A 26 -20.56 -9.13 -24.48
CA LEU A 26 -20.33 -7.70 -24.34
C LEU A 26 -19.99 -7.43 -22.86
N ILE A 27 -18.74 -7.72 -22.48
CA ILE A 27 -18.12 -7.10 -21.33
C ILE A 27 -17.73 -5.70 -21.83
N LEU A 28 -18.65 -4.75 -21.67
CA LEU A 28 -18.31 -3.35 -21.72
C LEU A 28 -17.21 -3.14 -20.69
N PRO A 29 -16.01 -2.65 -21.08
CA PRO A 29 -15.07 -2.20 -20.09
C PRO A 29 -15.73 -1.00 -19.42
N ILE A 30 -16.14 -1.17 -18.16
CA ILE A 30 -16.43 -0.04 -17.29
C ILE A 30 -15.10 0.70 -17.23
N LYS A 31 -14.94 1.71 -18.08
CA LYS A 31 -13.92 2.73 -17.93
C LYS A 31 -14.28 3.50 -16.65
N ILE A 32 -13.89 2.95 -15.49
CA ILE A 32 -13.77 3.74 -14.28
C ILE A 32 -12.56 4.63 -14.55
N SER A 33 -12.83 5.77 -15.19
CA SER A 33 -11.90 6.85 -15.31
C SER A 33 -11.75 7.42 -13.89
N PHE A 34 -10.78 6.93 -13.14
CA PHE A 34 -10.26 7.66 -11.99
C PHE A 34 -9.59 8.93 -12.56
N ARG A 35 -10.42 9.93 -12.83
CA ARG A 35 -9.94 11.30 -12.87
C ARG A 35 -9.53 11.60 -11.44
N ILE A 36 -8.23 11.55 -11.15
CA ILE A 36 -7.65 12.34 -10.08
C ILE A 36 -8.04 13.78 -10.45
N ARG A 37 -9.18 14.26 -9.93
CA ARG A 37 -9.52 15.68 -10.00
C ARG A 37 -8.48 16.37 -9.13
N ASN A 38 -7.56 17.03 -9.79
CA ASN A 38 -6.75 18.06 -9.15
C ASN A 38 -7.66 19.28 -8.96
N PRO A 39 -8.18 19.58 -7.75
CA PRO A 39 -9.09 20.69 -7.53
C PRO A 39 -8.40 22.07 -7.63
N ALA A 40 -7.10 22.11 -7.56
CA ALA A 40 -6.31 23.30 -7.83
C ALA A 40 -5.53 23.06 -9.11
N GLY A 41 -5.90 23.64 -10.21
CA GLY A 41 -5.29 23.55 -11.54
C GLY A 41 -3.76 23.74 -11.60
N HIS A 42 -3.05 23.09 -10.70
CA HIS A 42 -1.61 22.95 -10.73
C HIS A 42 -1.31 22.04 -11.93
N ARG A 43 -0.99 22.66 -13.07
CA ARG A 43 -0.11 22.04 -14.04
C ARG A 43 0.99 21.36 -13.22
N PHE A 44 1.15 20.04 -13.41
CA PHE A 44 2.42 19.42 -13.08
C PHE A 44 3.48 20.29 -13.76
N ASP A 45 4.20 21.05 -12.98
CA ASP A 45 5.32 21.83 -13.48
C ASP A 45 6.21 20.90 -14.28
N MET A 46 6.71 21.40 -15.42
CA MET A 46 7.53 20.65 -16.33
C MET A 46 8.51 19.78 -15.56
N LYS A 47 8.54 18.47 -15.86
CA LYS A 47 9.45 17.49 -15.25
C LYS A 47 10.82 18.18 -15.05
N LYS A 48 11.16 18.49 -13.80
CA LYS A 48 12.44 19.10 -13.44
C LYS A 48 13.60 18.21 -13.90
N TYR A 49 13.32 16.91 -13.98
CA TYR A 49 14.26 15.87 -14.40
C TYR A 49 13.57 14.90 -15.36
N ASP A 50 14.31 14.44 -16.37
CA ASP A 50 13.83 13.42 -17.32
C ASP A 50 13.98 12.00 -16.74
N ILE A 51 13.20 11.71 -15.69
CA ILE A 51 13.14 10.40 -15.06
C ILE A 51 12.01 9.61 -15.74
N PRO A 52 12.24 8.36 -16.18
CA PRO A 52 11.21 7.51 -16.76
C PRO A 52 10.07 7.24 -15.75
N ASP A 53 8.91 6.84 -16.27
CA ASP A 53 7.76 6.51 -15.44
C ASP A 53 7.94 5.11 -14.80
N ILE A 54 8.78 5.05 -13.78
CA ILE A 54 9.13 3.85 -13.02
C ILE A 54 8.32 3.73 -11.72
N THR A 55 8.28 2.53 -11.19
CA THR A 55 7.83 2.25 -9.82
C THR A 55 9.04 2.11 -8.91
N ILE A 56 9.05 2.84 -7.79
CA ILE A 56 10.06 2.76 -6.75
C ILE A 56 9.44 2.07 -5.54
N ALA A 57 9.92 0.88 -5.22
CA ALA A 57 9.51 0.11 -4.03
C ALA A 57 10.52 0.32 -2.90
N ILE A 58 10.05 0.76 -1.72
CA ILE A 58 10.89 0.98 -0.55
C ILE A 58 10.41 0.09 0.58
N ASP A 59 11.13 -0.99 0.84
CA ASP A 59 10.86 -1.91 1.92
C ASP A 59 11.87 -1.77 3.07
N GLY A 60 11.58 -2.34 4.22
CA GLY A 60 12.49 -2.35 5.35
C GLY A 60 11.78 -2.28 6.70
N TYR A 61 12.56 -2.31 7.77
CA TYR A 61 12.10 -2.41 9.16
C TYR A 61 11.30 -1.20 9.64
N SER A 62 10.61 -1.36 10.77
CA SER A 62 9.87 -0.27 11.42
C SER A 62 10.81 0.87 11.82
N SER A 63 10.33 2.12 11.67
CA SER A 63 11.05 3.35 12.10
C SER A 63 12.44 3.57 11.45
N THR A 64 12.68 3.01 10.26
CA THR A 64 13.89 3.32 9.46
C THR A 64 13.80 4.67 8.73
N GLY A 65 12.63 5.33 8.73
CA GLY A 65 12.45 6.60 8.00
C GLY A 65 11.96 6.45 6.55
N LYS A 66 11.53 5.24 6.14
CA LYS A 66 11.04 4.97 4.76
C LYS A 66 10.04 6.00 4.25
N SER A 67 9.01 6.29 5.04
CA SER A 67 7.93 7.19 4.62
C SER A 67 8.41 8.63 4.42
N SER A 68 9.36 9.10 5.24
CA SER A 68 9.97 10.42 5.06
C SER A 68 10.81 10.47 3.77
N PHE A 69 11.62 9.45 3.55
CA PHE A 69 12.45 9.32 2.35
C PHE A 69 11.59 9.17 1.09
N ALA A 70 10.55 8.32 1.11
CA ALA A 70 9.62 8.14 0.00
C ALA A 70 8.89 9.44 -0.38
N LYS A 71 8.47 10.22 0.61
CA LYS A 71 7.84 11.54 0.39
C LYS A 71 8.80 12.53 -0.25
N LEU A 72 10.07 12.54 0.17
CA LEU A 72 11.07 13.41 -0.44
C LEU A 72 11.33 13.04 -1.89
N ILE A 73 11.49 11.75 -2.21
CA ILE A 73 11.62 11.25 -3.58
C ILE A 73 10.40 11.67 -4.41
N ALA A 74 9.19 11.46 -3.88
CA ALA A 74 7.96 11.80 -4.57
C ALA A 74 7.88 13.32 -4.86
N SER A 75 8.21 14.15 -3.89
CA SER A 75 8.21 15.61 -4.03
C SER A 75 9.26 16.12 -5.01
N GLU A 76 10.52 15.64 -4.89
CA GLU A 76 11.64 16.12 -5.72
C GLU A 76 11.47 15.70 -7.18
N PHE A 77 10.97 14.48 -7.42
CA PHE A 77 10.91 13.89 -8.75
C PHE A 77 9.50 13.83 -9.35
N SER A 78 8.50 14.43 -8.69
CA SER A 78 7.10 14.44 -9.14
C SER A 78 6.52 13.03 -9.33
N PHE A 79 6.73 12.14 -8.34
CA PHE A 79 6.10 10.83 -8.26
C PHE A 79 4.87 10.86 -7.37
N LEU A 80 3.94 9.94 -7.60
CA LEU A 80 2.84 9.69 -6.67
C LEU A 80 3.39 8.90 -5.46
N TYR A 81 3.28 9.45 -4.25
CA TYR A 81 3.61 8.72 -3.04
C TYR A 81 2.44 7.89 -2.53
N LEU A 82 2.65 6.62 -2.21
CA LEU A 82 1.65 5.73 -1.61
C LEU A 82 2.21 5.08 -0.32
N ASP A 83 1.52 5.30 0.79
CA ASP A 83 1.79 4.66 2.08
C ASP A 83 0.98 3.37 2.21
N SER A 84 1.61 2.22 1.97
CA SER A 84 0.92 0.94 2.13
C SER A 84 0.48 0.69 3.57
N GLY A 85 1.24 1.17 4.54
CA GLY A 85 0.94 1.06 5.96
C GLY A 85 -0.36 1.78 6.35
N ALA A 86 -0.74 2.83 5.64
CA ALA A 86 -1.98 3.55 5.89
C ALA A 86 -3.22 2.66 5.65
N LEU A 87 -3.21 1.85 4.58
CA LEU A 87 -4.32 0.91 4.30
C LEU A 87 -4.40 -0.19 5.36
N TYR A 88 -3.27 -0.81 5.73
CA TYR A 88 -3.24 -1.80 6.83
C TYR A 88 -3.74 -1.22 8.15
N ARG A 89 -3.36 0.01 8.47
CA ARG A 89 -3.82 0.71 9.68
C ARG A 89 -5.31 1.04 9.61
N ALA A 90 -5.85 1.37 8.44
CA ALA A 90 -7.28 1.60 8.28
C ALA A 90 -8.10 0.31 8.51
N VAL A 91 -7.65 -0.82 7.95
CA VAL A 91 -8.25 -2.14 8.24
C VAL A 91 -8.14 -2.45 9.74
N THR A 92 -7.01 -2.15 10.38
CA THR A 92 -6.81 -2.35 11.82
C THR A 92 -7.77 -1.49 12.64
N LEU A 93 -7.92 -0.21 12.31
CA LEU A 93 -8.87 0.68 12.99
C LEU A 93 -10.29 0.16 12.87
N TYR A 94 -10.70 -0.24 11.66
CA TYR A 94 -12.01 -0.84 11.43
C TYR A 94 -12.22 -2.11 12.28
N ALA A 95 -11.23 -3.00 12.30
CA ALA A 95 -11.29 -4.22 13.10
C ALA A 95 -11.43 -3.93 14.61
N MET A 96 -10.73 -2.93 15.12
CA MET A 96 -10.84 -2.48 16.52
C MET A 96 -12.20 -1.90 16.84
N GLU A 97 -12.73 -1.03 15.98
CA GLU A 97 -14.03 -0.36 16.18
C GLU A 97 -15.21 -1.34 16.14
N ASN A 98 -15.06 -2.45 15.42
CA ASN A 98 -16.08 -3.49 15.29
C ASN A 98 -15.83 -4.73 16.17
N GLY A 99 -14.87 -4.67 17.10
CA GLY A 99 -14.59 -5.76 18.03
C GLY A 99 -14.02 -7.02 17.39
N LEU A 100 -13.46 -6.92 16.17
CA LEU A 100 -12.89 -8.04 15.41
C LEU A 100 -11.47 -8.40 15.86
N ILE A 101 -10.85 -7.58 16.69
CA ILE A 101 -9.58 -7.84 17.36
C ILE A 101 -9.69 -7.42 18.84
N SER A 102 -9.40 -8.35 19.73
CA SER A 102 -9.42 -8.12 21.17
C SER A 102 -8.14 -7.43 21.69
N ASP A 103 -8.13 -7.04 22.96
CA ASP A 103 -6.97 -6.39 23.57
C ASP A 103 -5.74 -7.29 23.64
N ASP A 104 -5.92 -8.60 23.77
CA ASP A 104 -4.86 -9.62 23.72
C ASP A 104 -4.50 -10.09 22.30
N ASN A 105 -4.86 -9.30 21.29
CA ASN A 105 -4.58 -9.53 19.86
C ASN A 105 -5.23 -10.79 19.25
N LYS A 106 -6.26 -11.37 19.88
CA LYS A 106 -7.05 -12.42 19.24
C LYS A 106 -7.95 -11.83 18.18
N ILE A 107 -7.93 -12.41 16.99
CA ILE A 107 -8.65 -11.93 15.81
C ILE A 107 -9.78 -12.90 15.50
N ASP A 108 -11.00 -12.39 15.32
CA ASP A 108 -12.12 -13.14 14.76
C ASP A 108 -11.94 -13.22 13.24
N LEU A 109 -11.23 -14.25 12.77
CA LEU A 109 -10.89 -14.41 11.36
C LEU A 109 -12.13 -14.54 10.46
N PRO A 110 -13.17 -15.34 10.80
CA PRO A 110 -14.37 -15.43 9.97
C PRO A 110 -15.09 -14.08 9.81
N ALA A 111 -15.32 -13.37 10.92
CA ALA A 111 -16.00 -12.07 10.89
C ALA A 111 -15.15 -11.01 10.19
N LEU A 112 -13.82 -11.03 10.35
CA LEU A 112 -12.92 -10.12 9.62
C LEU A 112 -12.96 -10.38 8.11
N ALA A 113 -12.92 -11.63 7.68
CA ALA A 113 -13.00 -11.99 6.25
C ALA A 113 -14.33 -11.56 5.61
N GLU A 114 -15.45 -11.74 6.33
CA GLU A 114 -16.76 -11.25 5.89
C GLU A 114 -16.76 -9.72 5.76
N ALA A 115 -16.26 -9.02 6.76
CA ALA A 115 -16.18 -7.56 6.79
C ALA A 115 -15.36 -6.99 5.62
N LEU A 116 -14.24 -7.62 5.25
CA LEU A 116 -13.39 -7.19 4.13
C LEU A 116 -14.14 -7.17 2.79
N SER A 117 -15.20 -8.00 2.63
CA SER A 117 -15.98 -8.06 1.39
C SER A 117 -16.76 -6.76 1.10
N THR A 118 -17.12 -6.02 2.13
CA THR A 118 -17.90 -4.77 2.06
C THR A 118 -17.13 -3.55 2.49
N LEU A 119 -15.94 -3.74 3.07
CA LEU A 119 -15.10 -2.65 3.58
C LEU A 119 -14.58 -1.76 2.43
N ASP A 120 -14.89 -0.48 2.49
CA ASP A 120 -14.37 0.53 1.56
C ASP A 120 -13.27 1.35 2.24
N VAL A 121 -12.01 0.93 2.03
CA VAL A 121 -10.83 1.73 2.39
C VAL A 121 -10.23 2.32 1.13
N ARG A 122 -9.95 3.63 1.14
CA ARG A 122 -9.36 4.31 -0.01
C ARG A 122 -8.42 5.43 0.40
N LEU A 123 -7.53 5.76 -0.52
CA LEU A 123 -6.65 6.91 -0.44
C LEU A 123 -7.18 7.99 -1.38
N GLU A 124 -7.33 9.20 -0.89
CA GLU A 124 -7.77 10.35 -1.69
C GLU A 124 -6.71 11.44 -1.65
N ASN A 125 -6.46 12.05 -2.81
CA ASN A 125 -5.60 13.22 -2.90
C ASN A 125 -6.40 14.47 -2.52
N THR A 126 -5.94 15.17 -1.50
CA THR A 126 -6.52 16.41 -0.98
C THR A 126 -5.51 17.54 -1.08
N GLU A 127 -5.93 18.78 -0.79
CA GLU A 127 -5.03 19.94 -0.75
C GLU A 127 -3.86 19.75 0.23
N ASP A 128 -4.10 19.02 1.32
CA ASP A 128 -3.09 18.70 2.34
C ASP A 128 -2.29 17.41 2.06
N GLY A 129 -2.40 16.84 0.86
CA GLY A 129 -1.80 15.58 0.47
C GLY A 129 -2.77 14.39 0.51
N ILE A 130 -2.21 13.18 0.46
CA ILE A 130 -3.01 11.95 0.44
C ILE A 130 -3.58 11.67 1.83
N ARG A 131 -4.89 11.45 1.90
CA ARG A 131 -5.63 11.12 3.10
C ARG A 131 -6.29 9.75 2.98
N THR A 132 -6.42 9.07 4.10
CA THR A 132 -7.03 7.74 4.20
C THR A 132 -8.47 7.85 4.66
N TYR A 133 -9.36 7.11 4.00
CA TYR A 133 -10.80 7.09 4.28
C TYR A 133 -11.28 5.66 4.52
N ILE A 134 -12.25 5.53 5.42
CA ILE A 134 -13.13 4.35 5.57
C ILE A 134 -14.54 4.83 5.26
N GLY A 135 -15.13 4.36 4.16
CA GLY A 135 -16.36 4.91 3.63
C GLY A 135 -16.18 6.42 3.38
N ASN A 136 -17.04 7.26 3.97
CA ASN A 136 -16.97 8.72 3.84
C ASN A 136 -16.19 9.41 4.98
N ARG A 137 -15.62 8.65 5.93
CA ARG A 137 -14.90 9.19 7.08
C ARG A 137 -13.39 9.25 6.80
N CYS A 138 -12.81 10.44 6.90
CA CYS A 138 -11.35 10.61 6.91
C CYS A 138 -10.79 10.08 8.24
N VAL A 139 -9.92 9.10 8.18
CA VAL A 139 -9.34 8.43 9.35
C VAL A 139 -7.83 8.68 9.51
N GLU A 140 -7.27 9.63 8.78
CA GLU A 140 -5.82 9.86 8.72
C GLU A 140 -5.16 10.10 10.08
N LYS A 141 -5.86 10.77 11.01
CA LYS A 141 -5.35 10.99 12.38
C LYS A 141 -5.46 9.74 13.23
N GLU A 142 -6.61 9.08 13.20
CA GLU A 142 -6.93 7.91 14.02
C GLU A 142 -6.01 6.74 13.70
N ILE A 143 -5.72 6.49 12.44
CA ILE A 143 -4.81 5.40 12.00
C ILE A 143 -3.36 5.60 12.46
N ARG A 144 -2.97 6.81 12.85
CA ARG A 144 -1.64 7.13 13.38
C ARG A 144 -1.55 7.03 14.91
N SER A 145 -2.63 6.65 15.59
CA SER A 145 -2.65 6.47 17.05
C SER A 145 -1.78 5.30 17.50
N LEU A 146 -1.34 5.33 18.78
CA LEU A 146 -0.60 4.24 19.39
C LEU A 146 -1.41 2.94 19.43
N LYS A 147 -2.71 3.04 19.74
CA LYS A 147 -3.61 1.89 19.78
C LYS A 147 -3.61 1.13 18.47
N VAL A 148 -3.80 1.82 17.34
CA VAL A 148 -3.72 1.22 16.01
C VAL A 148 -2.31 0.70 15.71
N SER A 149 -1.28 1.46 16.08
CA SER A 149 0.12 1.05 15.86
C SER A 149 0.50 -0.24 16.58
N GLY A 150 -0.08 -0.49 17.75
CA GLY A 150 0.15 -1.72 18.52
C GLY A 150 -0.53 -2.97 17.94
N LYS A 151 -1.58 -2.79 17.13
CA LYS A 151 -2.38 -3.89 16.57
C LYS A 151 -2.19 -4.11 15.07
N VAL A 152 -1.45 -3.25 14.38
CA VAL A 152 -1.30 -3.33 12.92
C VAL A 152 -0.50 -4.56 12.46
N SER A 153 0.53 -4.98 13.18
CA SER A 153 1.33 -6.15 12.78
C SER A 153 0.54 -7.45 12.84
N PRO A 154 -0.20 -7.79 13.91
CA PRO A 154 -1.12 -8.94 13.92
C PRO A 154 -2.14 -8.92 12.77
N ILE A 155 -2.82 -7.81 12.55
CA ILE A 155 -3.82 -7.68 11.46
C ILE A 155 -3.16 -7.83 10.08
N SER A 156 -1.99 -7.22 9.87
CA SER A 156 -1.27 -7.32 8.59
C SER A 156 -0.67 -8.70 8.31
N ALA A 157 -0.65 -9.61 9.30
CA ALA A 157 -0.24 -10.99 9.12
C ALA A 157 -1.38 -11.88 8.57
N VAL A 158 -2.64 -11.43 8.66
CA VAL A 158 -3.80 -12.18 8.17
C VAL A 158 -3.80 -12.22 6.63
N PRO A 159 -3.85 -13.43 6.00
CA PRO A 159 -3.78 -13.56 4.54
C PRO A 159 -4.86 -12.78 3.80
N GLU A 160 -6.11 -12.83 4.25
CA GLU A 160 -7.26 -12.18 3.63
C GLU A 160 -7.12 -10.64 3.66
N VAL A 161 -6.57 -10.10 4.75
CA VAL A 161 -6.25 -8.67 4.85
C VAL A 161 -5.18 -8.29 3.83
N ARG A 162 -4.17 -9.15 3.66
CA ARG A 162 -3.10 -8.91 2.69
C ARG A 162 -3.61 -8.91 1.27
N ASP A 163 -4.45 -9.89 0.92
CA ASP A 163 -5.05 -9.98 -0.41
C ASP A 163 -5.88 -8.74 -0.72
N TYR A 164 -6.73 -8.31 0.23
CA TYR A 164 -7.52 -7.10 0.13
C TYR A 164 -6.66 -5.83 -0.09
N VAL A 165 -5.66 -5.62 0.77
CA VAL A 165 -4.80 -4.43 0.70
C VAL A 165 -3.91 -4.46 -0.55
N ASN A 166 -3.31 -5.61 -0.88
CA ASN A 166 -2.44 -5.73 -2.05
C ASN A 166 -3.18 -5.49 -3.37
N ALA A 167 -4.46 -5.94 -3.47
CA ALA A 167 -5.30 -5.64 -4.62
C ALA A 167 -5.49 -4.13 -4.82
N LYS A 168 -5.79 -3.40 -3.74
CA LYS A 168 -5.94 -1.93 -3.77
C LYS A 168 -4.62 -1.22 -4.11
N LEU A 169 -3.50 -1.65 -3.52
CA LEU A 169 -2.18 -1.06 -3.80
C LEU A 169 -1.77 -1.23 -5.27
N ARG A 170 -1.99 -2.41 -5.84
CA ARG A 170 -1.72 -2.68 -7.27
C ARG A 170 -2.60 -1.83 -8.17
N GLU A 171 -3.86 -1.62 -7.81
CA GLU A 171 -4.77 -0.74 -8.57
C GLU A 171 -4.26 0.70 -8.55
N LEU A 172 -3.91 1.24 -7.38
CA LEU A 172 -3.40 2.60 -7.20
C LEU A 172 -2.07 2.85 -7.95
N GLY A 173 -1.22 1.84 -8.05
CA GLY A 173 0.09 1.95 -8.70
C GLY A 173 0.11 1.67 -10.21
N ARG A 174 -1.02 1.33 -10.84
CA ARG A 174 -1.08 0.96 -12.27
C ARG A 174 -0.58 2.02 -13.25
N GLY A 175 -0.60 3.28 -12.86
CA GLY A 175 -0.21 4.40 -13.72
C GLY A 175 1.28 4.57 -13.91
N GLY A 176 2.12 3.82 -13.19
CA GLY A 176 3.55 4.08 -13.10
C GLY A 176 3.86 5.38 -12.33
N ARG A 177 5.13 5.79 -12.31
CA ARG A 177 5.60 7.01 -11.62
C ARG A 177 5.17 7.07 -10.16
N VAL A 178 5.36 5.94 -9.45
CA VAL A 178 4.92 5.71 -8.07
C VAL A 178 6.12 5.44 -7.18
N VAL A 179 6.13 6.05 -6.00
CA VAL A 179 6.98 5.65 -4.87
C VAL A 179 6.07 5.07 -3.80
N MET A 180 6.32 3.82 -3.42
CA MET A 180 5.53 3.15 -2.39
C MET A 180 6.45 2.60 -1.30
N ASP A 181 6.11 2.87 -0.04
CA ASP A 181 6.82 2.28 1.09
C ASP A 181 6.00 1.22 1.83
N GLY A 182 6.71 0.21 2.34
CA GLY A 182 6.07 -0.92 3.02
C GLY A 182 7.04 -1.92 3.64
N ARG A 183 6.69 -3.21 3.52
CA ARG A 183 7.47 -4.35 4.01
C ARG A 183 7.75 -5.39 2.95
N ASP A 184 6.93 -5.46 1.93
CA ASP A 184 6.95 -6.45 0.87
C ASP A 184 6.48 -5.87 -0.47
N ILE A 185 6.75 -4.57 -0.66
CA ILE A 185 6.36 -3.88 -1.89
C ILE A 185 7.13 -4.47 -3.08
N GLY A 186 8.45 -4.57 -2.95
CA GLY A 186 9.34 -5.09 -4.02
C GLY A 186 9.33 -6.60 -4.17
N THR A 187 8.78 -7.35 -3.20
CA THR A 187 8.68 -8.82 -3.28
C THR A 187 7.29 -9.30 -3.67
N THR A 188 6.22 -8.58 -3.27
CA THR A 188 4.82 -9.06 -3.41
C THR A 188 3.92 -8.10 -4.17
N VAL A 189 3.93 -6.81 -3.84
CA VAL A 189 3.00 -5.84 -4.44
C VAL A 189 3.43 -5.49 -5.86
N PHE A 190 4.69 -5.06 -6.01
CA PHE A 190 5.34 -4.73 -7.28
C PHE A 190 6.65 -5.50 -7.48
N PRO A 191 6.58 -6.83 -7.72
CA PRO A 191 7.77 -7.66 -7.89
C PRO A 191 8.61 -7.28 -9.12
N HIS A 192 8.06 -6.49 -10.02
CA HIS A 192 8.73 -5.97 -11.22
C HIS A 192 9.02 -4.46 -11.12
N ALA A 193 9.00 -3.86 -9.92
CA ALA A 193 9.41 -2.48 -9.74
C ALA A 193 10.85 -2.27 -10.25
N GLU A 194 11.05 -1.19 -11.03
CA GLU A 194 12.31 -0.89 -11.70
C GLU A 194 13.41 -0.47 -10.72
N LEU A 195 13.01 0.12 -9.58
CA LEU A 195 13.91 0.43 -8.47
C LEU A 195 13.35 -0.13 -7.17
N LYS A 196 14.11 -1.02 -6.55
CA LYS A 196 13.78 -1.57 -5.23
C LYS A 196 14.86 -1.17 -4.24
N ILE A 197 14.43 -0.62 -3.11
CA ILE A 197 15.30 -0.17 -2.02
C ILE A 197 14.89 -0.92 -0.77
N PHE A 198 15.85 -1.52 -0.08
CA PHE A 198 15.65 -2.15 1.21
C PHE A 198 16.35 -1.32 2.29
N MET A 199 15.56 -0.62 3.11
CA MET A 199 16.08 0.29 4.13
C MET A 199 16.31 -0.41 5.46
N THR A 200 17.53 -0.30 5.96
CA THR A 200 17.94 -0.74 7.29
C THR A 200 18.42 0.44 8.14
N ALA A 201 18.42 0.27 9.44
CA ALA A 201 19.10 1.13 10.40
C ALA A 201 19.30 0.37 11.72
N ASP A 202 20.31 0.76 12.48
CA ASP A 202 20.55 0.22 13.83
C ASP A 202 19.29 0.27 14.69
N PRO A 203 18.95 -0.81 15.42
CA PRO A 203 17.73 -0.87 16.23
C PRO A 203 17.61 0.24 17.27
N LEU A 204 18.73 0.67 17.87
CA LEU A 204 18.72 1.74 18.85
C LEU A 204 18.50 3.11 18.19
N VAL A 205 19.06 3.32 16.99
CA VAL A 205 18.82 4.54 16.20
C VAL A 205 17.33 4.64 15.84
N ARG A 206 16.72 3.54 15.40
CA ARG A 206 15.28 3.47 15.09
C ARG A 206 14.42 3.74 16.33
N ALA A 207 14.80 3.17 17.47
CA ALA A 207 14.10 3.39 18.74
C ALA A 207 14.18 4.87 19.18
N LYS A 208 15.34 5.50 19.07
CA LYS A 208 15.51 6.95 19.36
C LYS A 208 14.66 7.80 18.45
N ARG A 209 14.69 7.56 17.11
CA ARG A 209 13.84 8.29 16.14
C ARG A 209 12.36 8.16 16.52
N ARG A 210 11.91 6.96 16.88
CA ARG A 210 10.52 6.71 17.28
C ARG A 210 10.17 7.39 18.60
N ALA A 211 11.05 7.36 19.59
CA ALA A 211 10.86 8.04 20.85
C ALA A 211 10.68 9.55 20.66
N THR A 212 11.55 10.18 19.86
CA THR A 212 11.44 11.62 19.52
C THR A 212 10.12 11.94 18.82
N GLU A 213 9.63 11.10 17.89
CA GLU A 213 8.32 11.28 17.24
C GLU A 213 7.16 11.23 18.24
N MET A 214 7.24 10.35 19.24
CA MET A 214 6.21 10.20 20.28
C MET A 214 6.24 11.36 21.28
N GLU A 215 7.43 11.76 21.74
CA GLU A 215 7.62 12.92 22.60
C GLU A 215 7.11 14.22 21.96
N ALA A 216 7.35 14.41 20.66
CA ALA A 216 6.82 15.54 19.90
C ALA A 216 5.28 15.58 19.87
N LYS A 217 4.60 14.46 20.11
CA LYS A 217 3.14 14.36 20.25
C LYS A 217 2.66 14.50 21.71
N GLY A 218 3.58 14.77 22.65
CA GLY A 218 3.26 14.93 24.07
C GLY A 218 3.15 13.61 24.84
N GLU A 219 3.65 12.50 24.29
CA GLU A 219 3.59 11.19 24.93
C GLU A 219 4.80 11.01 25.88
N LYS A 220 4.59 10.39 27.05
CA LYS A 220 5.69 9.95 27.90
C LYS A 220 6.28 8.67 27.33
N VAL A 221 7.56 8.66 27.05
CA VAL A 221 8.24 7.56 26.36
C VAL A 221 9.34 6.94 27.21
N ASN A 222 9.36 5.61 27.25
CA ASN A 222 10.49 4.86 27.74
C ASN A 222 11.21 4.21 26.54
N LEU A 223 12.47 4.54 26.33
CA LEU A 223 13.24 4.05 25.18
C LEU A 223 13.35 2.52 25.15
N SER A 224 13.43 1.86 26.30
CA SER A 224 13.49 0.37 26.37
C SER A 224 12.19 -0.27 25.87
N ASP A 225 11.04 0.33 26.20
CA ASP A 225 9.73 -0.17 25.77
C ASP A 225 9.53 0.04 24.26
N VAL A 226 9.98 1.19 23.76
CA VAL A 226 9.98 1.47 22.31
C VAL A 226 10.86 0.45 21.57
N LEU A 227 12.06 0.19 22.06
CA LEU A 227 12.98 -0.78 21.45
C LEU A 227 12.39 -2.21 21.47
N ALA A 228 11.79 -2.61 22.59
CA ALA A 228 11.11 -3.92 22.70
C ALA A 228 9.96 -4.04 21.69
N ASN A 229 9.11 -3.02 21.61
CA ASN A 229 8.00 -3.00 20.64
C ASN A 229 8.48 -3.04 19.18
N LEU A 230 9.55 -2.31 18.84
CA LEU A 230 10.11 -2.37 17.49
C LEU A 230 10.65 -3.76 17.15
N LYS A 231 11.35 -4.41 18.09
CA LYS A 231 11.86 -5.79 17.91
C LYS A 231 10.72 -6.80 17.70
N GLU A 232 9.66 -6.70 18.48
CA GLU A 232 8.48 -7.55 18.35
C GLU A 232 7.82 -7.38 17.00
N ARG A 233 7.62 -6.15 16.54
CA ARG A 233 7.04 -5.85 15.25
C ARG A 233 7.90 -6.36 14.09
N ASP A 234 9.20 -6.13 14.16
CA ASP A 234 10.14 -6.61 13.14
C ASP A 234 10.15 -8.15 13.09
N TYR A 235 10.02 -8.80 14.27
CA TYR A 235 9.90 -10.25 14.35
C TYR A 235 8.61 -10.74 13.67
N ILE A 236 7.45 -10.16 14.01
CA ILE A 236 6.15 -10.51 13.40
C ILE A 236 6.21 -10.29 11.88
N ASP A 237 6.68 -9.11 11.43
CA ASP A 237 6.75 -8.75 10.02
C ASP A 237 7.66 -9.71 9.23
N SER A 238 8.78 -10.17 9.83
CA SER A 238 9.75 -11.05 9.18
C SER A 238 9.38 -12.54 9.23
N HIS A 239 8.53 -12.97 10.18
CA HIS A 239 8.20 -14.38 10.39
C HIS A 239 6.74 -14.73 10.07
N ARG A 240 5.95 -13.77 9.58
CA ARG A 240 4.59 -14.06 9.14
C ARG A 240 4.59 -15.04 7.96
N ALA A 241 3.57 -15.93 7.92
CA ALA A 241 3.50 -17.02 6.94
C ALA A 241 3.35 -16.54 5.50
N VAL A 242 2.70 -15.38 5.29
CA VAL A 242 2.43 -14.83 3.95
C VAL A 242 3.20 -13.53 3.76
N SER A 243 4.00 -13.46 2.69
CA SER A 243 4.79 -12.29 2.28
C SER A 243 5.60 -11.67 3.43
N PRO A 244 6.52 -12.42 4.09
CA PRO A 244 7.33 -11.89 5.17
C PRO A 244 8.17 -10.71 4.68
N LEU A 245 8.53 -9.82 5.61
CA LEU A 245 9.53 -8.78 5.36
C LEU A 245 10.84 -9.45 4.96
N SER A 246 11.24 -9.27 3.71
CA SER A 246 12.49 -9.78 3.17
C SER A 246 13.02 -8.84 2.09
N LYS A 247 14.34 -8.77 1.96
CA LYS A 247 14.98 -8.03 0.88
C LYS A 247 14.77 -8.77 -0.44
N ALA A 248 14.19 -8.10 -1.44
CA ALA A 248 14.13 -8.65 -2.79
C ALA A 248 15.55 -8.85 -3.35
N ALA A 249 15.74 -9.89 -4.17
CA ALA A 249 17.07 -10.26 -4.67
C ALA A 249 17.77 -9.13 -5.47
N ASP A 250 16.97 -8.29 -6.13
CA ASP A 250 17.39 -7.13 -6.92
C ASP A 250 17.27 -5.79 -6.18
N ALA A 251 16.96 -5.82 -4.87
CA ALA A 251 16.88 -4.61 -4.06
C ALA A 251 18.27 -4.11 -3.63
N ILE A 252 18.48 -2.81 -3.79
CA ILE A 252 19.65 -2.10 -3.28
C ILE A 252 19.42 -1.81 -1.80
N GLU A 253 20.37 -2.20 -0.96
CA GLU A 253 20.28 -1.96 0.47
C GLU A 253 20.78 -0.55 0.81
N LEU A 254 20.03 0.14 1.68
CA LEU A 254 20.38 1.43 2.23
C LEU A 254 20.37 1.34 3.76
N ASP A 255 21.55 1.25 4.37
CA ASP A 255 21.70 1.50 5.81
C ASP A 255 21.78 3.02 6.04
N ASN A 256 20.76 3.55 6.70
CA ASN A 256 20.67 4.96 6.98
C ASN A 256 20.92 5.31 8.45
N SER A 257 21.61 4.45 9.20
CA SER A 257 21.92 4.65 10.62
C SER A 257 22.57 6.01 10.87
N GLU A 258 23.56 6.35 10.05
CA GLU A 258 24.39 7.57 10.16
C GLU A 258 24.07 8.62 9.07
N MET A 259 23.00 8.40 8.26
CA MET A 259 22.71 9.29 7.13
C MET A 259 21.68 10.36 7.49
N THR A 260 21.91 11.59 7.02
CA THR A 260 20.87 12.63 6.96
C THR A 260 19.89 12.36 5.82
N LEU A 261 18.75 13.04 5.81
CA LEU A 261 17.80 12.94 4.69
C LEU A 261 18.39 13.47 3.38
N GLU A 262 19.22 14.53 3.44
CA GLU A 262 19.95 15.08 2.30
C GLU A 262 20.93 14.05 1.74
N GLY A 263 21.68 13.36 2.61
CA GLY A 263 22.57 12.28 2.21
C GLY A 263 21.86 11.13 1.52
N GLN A 264 20.67 10.73 2.02
CA GLN A 264 19.83 9.73 1.39
C GLN A 264 19.31 10.20 0.02
N MET A 265 18.96 11.48 -0.13
CA MET A 265 18.54 12.04 -1.42
C MET A 265 19.70 12.07 -2.43
N GLU A 266 20.92 12.43 -2.03
CA GLU A 266 22.08 12.34 -2.92
C GLU A 266 22.37 10.89 -3.33
N TRP A 267 22.24 9.95 -2.38
CA TRP A 267 22.39 8.52 -2.69
C TRP A 267 21.38 8.06 -3.76
N VAL A 268 20.08 8.39 -3.65
CA VAL A 268 19.09 7.97 -4.66
C VAL A 268 19.30 8.68 -6.00
N LYS A 269 19.75 9.93 -6.01
CA LYS A 269 20.12 10.63 -7.25
C LYS A 269 21.25 9.91 -7.99
N ASN A 270 22.27 9.43 -7.28
CA ASN A 270 23.33 8.64 -7.88
C ASN A 270 22.81 7.33 -8.49
N ILE A 271 21.92 6.62 -7.78
CA ILE A 271 21.26 5.43 -8.35
C ILE A 271 20.47 5.77 -9.61
N LEU A 272 19.73 6.88 -9.62
CA LEU A 272 18.96 7.30 -10.81
C LEU A 272 19.86 7.65 -11.99
N ARG A 273 21.03 8.31 -11.74
CA ARG A 273 22.03 8.58 -12.78
C ARG A 273 22.60 7.28 -13.35
N GLU A 274 23.05 6.38 -12.48
CA GLU A 274 23.73 5.14 -12.87
C GLU A 274 22.80 4.13 -13.56
N LYS A 275 21.60 3.92 -12.97
CA LYS A 275 20.69 2.87 -13.43
C LYS A 275 19.81 3.31 -14.60
N PHE A 276 19.43 4.58 -14.67
CA PHE A 276 18.46 5.09 -15.64
C PHE A 276 19.03 6.21 -16.55
N GLY A 277 20.30 6.57 -16.40
CA GLY A 277 20.95 7.58 -17.23
C GLY A 277 20.38 9.00 -17.03
N VAL A 278 19.74 9.28 -15.87
CA VAL A 278 19.11 10.58 -15.60
C VAL A 278 20.19 11.66 -15.46
N THR A 279 20.07 12.73 -16.25
CA THR A 279 20.99 13.87 -16.21
C THR A 279 20.36 15.07 -15.49
N GLY A 280 21.20 15.97 -14.99
CA GLY A 280 20.75 17.20 -14.32
C GLY A 280 20.24 17.06 -12.89
N LEU A 281 20.46 15.89 -12.27
CA LEU A 281 20.09 15.62 -10.87
C LEU A 281 21.05 16.30 -9.89
#